data_ffae505c093e45dee0a0599a1f1bbb01
#
_entry.id   ffae505c093e45dee0a0599a1f1bbb01
#
_cell.length_a   1.000
_cell.length_b   1.000
_cell.length_c   1.000
_cell.angle_alpha   90.00
_cell.angle_beta   90.00
_cell.angle_gamma   90.00
#
_symmetry.space_group_name_H-M   'P 1'
#
loop_
_entity.id
_entity.type
_entity.pdbx_description
1 polymer ?
#
loop_
_entity_poly.entity_id
_entity_poly.type
_entity_poly.pdbx_seq_one_letter_code
_entity_poly.pdbx_strand_id
1 'polypeptide(L)'
;QTCALRSHQAGMLSEEDCRKVQDVIRFFQEKYGLTLTEENASAMITHLCAALGRIHRGEPVEPLDEEVYEETSQEPTFPKALEATQALVREILPDLPEDEQKFLTMHIGVVLAQS
;
A
#
# COMPACT_ATOMS: atom_id res chain seq x y z
N GLN A 1 9.52 -15.74 4.81
CA GLN A 1 8.66 -15.92 3.68
C GLN A 1 7.46 -15.01 3.67
N THR A 2 7.66 -13.78 3.30
CA THR A 2 6.57 -12.83 3.26
C THR A 2 5.48 -13.29 2.30
N CYS A 3 5.87 -13.83 1.15
CA CYS A 3 4.89 -14.29 0.18
C CYS A 3 4.14 -15.50 0.67
N ALA A 4 4.78 -16.32 1.50
CA ALA A 4 4.09 -17.48 2.06
C ALA A 4 2.96 -17.05 2.99
N LEU A 5 3.13 -15.92 3.68
CA LEU A 5 2.05 -15.40 4.52
C LEU A 5 0.83 -15.01 3.71
N ARG A 6 1.03 -14.79 2.42
CA ARG A 6 -0.05 -14.43 1.50
C ARG A 6 -0.36 -15.57 0.57
N SER A 7 -0.20 -16.81 1.05
CA SER A 7 -0.32 -17.97 0.17
C SER A 7 -1.65 -18.03 -0.55
N HIS A 8 -2.73 -17.64 0.12
CA HIS A 8 -4.04 -17.63 -0.52
C HIS A 8 -4.16 -16.55 -1.58
N GLN A 9 -3.30 -15.54 -1.53
CA GLN A 9 -3.24 -14.49 -2.53
C GLN A 9 -2.06 -14.68 -3.46
N ALA A 10 -1.07 -15.44 -3.03
CA ALA A 10 0.17 -15.59 -3.78
C ALA A 10 -0.06 -16.22 -5.14
N GLY A 11 -1.09 -17.06 -5.25
CA GLY A 11 -1.43 -17.64 -6.54
C GLY A 11 -1.82 -16.60 -7.57
N MET A 12 -2.18 -15.39 -7.12
CA MET A 12 -2.58 -14.30 -7.98
C MET A 12 -1.48 -13.27 -8.19
N LEU A 13 -0.35 -13.43 -7.49
CA LEU A 13 0.77 -12.52 -7.59
C LEU A 13 1.93 -13.18 -8.30
N SER A 14 2.59 -12.40 -9.15
CA SER A 14 3.85 -12.85 -9.72
C SER A 14 4.94 -12.80 -8.67
N GLU A 15 6.05 -13.46 -8.96
CA GLU A 15 7.20 -13.41 -8.07
C GLU A 15 7.72 -11.99 -7.93
N GLU A 16 7.67 -11.24 -9.02
CA GLU A 16 8.09 -9.85 -9.00
C GLU A 16 7.21 -9.01 -8.09
N ASP A 17 5.89 -9.25 -8.14
CA ASP A 17 4.97 -8.50 -7.28
C ASP A 17 5.17 -8.87 -5.82
N CYS A 18 5.44 -10.12 -5.53
CA CYS A 18 5.77 -10.53 -4.17
C CYS A 18 7.00 -9.79 -3.65
N ARG A 19 7.99 -9.64 -4.51
CA ARG A 19 9.19 -8.91 -4.13
C ARG A 19 8.89 -7.46 -3.84
N LYS A 20 8.00 -6.85 -4.63
CA LYS A 20 7.59 -5.48 -4.39
C LYS A 20 6.92 -5.33 -3.03
N VAL A 21 6.08 -6.27 -2.66
CA VAL A 21 5.44 -6.24 -1.35
C VAL A 21 6.49 -6.29 -0.24
N GLN A 22 7.47 -7.17 -0.38
CA GLN A 22 8.54 -7.26 0.59
C GLN A 22 9.34 -5.97 0.67
N ASP A 23 9.58 -5.33 -0.47
CA ASP A 23 10.29 -4.06 -0.50
C ASP A 23 9.50 -2.97 0.21
N VAL A 24 8.18 -2.97 0.07
CA VAL A 24 7.35 -2.02 0.77
C VAL A 24 7.45 -2.22 2.29
N ILE A 25 7.41 -3.46 2.73
CA ILE A 25 7.54 -3.75 4.16
C ILE A 25 8.89 -3.26 4.68
N ARG A 26 9.95 -3.52 3.93
CA ARG A 26 11.29 -3.07 4.32
C ARG A 26 11.38 -1.55 4.32
N PHE A 27 10.72 -0.91 3.35
CA PHE A 27 10.71 0.55 3.26
C PHE A 27 10.21 1.18 4.56
N PHE A 28 9.10 0.67 5.09
CA PHE A 28 8.55 1.22 6.31
C PHE A 28 9.44 0.97 7.50
N GLN A 29 10.08 -0.17 7.55
CA GLN A 29 10.98 -0.47 8.64
C GLN A 29 12.21 0.43 8.62
N GLU A 30 12.76 0.68 7.44
CA GLU A 30 13.99 1.46 7.32
C GLU A 30 13.75 2.95 7.41
N LYS A 31 12.67 3.43 6.79
CA LYS A 31 12.42 4.87 6.73
C LYS A 31 11.67 5.40 7.93
N TYR A 32 10.77 4.60 8.47
CA TYR A 32 9.90 5.08 9.55
C TYR A 32 10.06 4.27 10.83
N GLY A 33 10.97 3.31 10.84
CA GLY A 33 11.14 2.46 12.01
C GLY A 33 9.90 1.67 12.36
N LEU A 34 9.07 1.38 11.38
CA LEU A 34 7.77 0.79 11.58
C LEU A 34 7.75 -0.64 11.05
N THR A 35 7.56 -1.60 11.96
CA THR A 35 7.46 -3.00 11.55
C THR A 35 6.01 -3.31 11.20
N LEU A 36 5.78 -3.66 9.94
CA LEU A 36 4.43 -4.02 9.47
C LEU A 36 4.13 -5.45 9.86
N THR A 37 3.00 -5.64 10.52
CA THR A 37 2.54 -6.96 10.94
C THR A 37 1.12 -7.16 10.44
N GLU A 38 0.61 -8.39 10.59
CA GLU A 38 -0.78 -8.65 10.23
C GLU A 38 -1.74 -7.84 11.09
N GLU A 39 -1.35 -7.57 12.32
CA GLU A 39 -2.23 -6.83 13.21
C GLU A 39 -2.36 -5.37 12.80
N ASN A 40 -1.27 -4.74 12.37
CA ASN A 40 -1.31 -3.30 12.13
C ASN A 40 -1.43 -2.94 10.65
N ALA A 41 -1.20 -3.87 9.74
CA ALA A 41 -1.12 -3.52 8.33
C ALA A 41 -1.82 -4.51 7.41
N SER A 42 -2.66 -5.37 7.96
CA SER A 42 -3.33 -6.38 7.15
C SER A 42 -4.12 -5.76 6.00
N ALA A 43 -4.90 -4.73 6.28
CA ALA A 43 -5.72 -4.08 5.26
C ALA A 43 -4.85 -3.43 4.20
N MET A 44 -3.76 -2.78 4.61
CA MET A 44 -2.87 -2.12 3.65
C MET A 44 -2.21 -3.15 2.73
N ILE A 45 -1.71 -4.23 3.30
CA ILE A 45 -1.04 -5.25 2.51
C ILE A 45 -2.03 -5.95 1.57
N THR A 46 -3.24 -6.24 2.06
CA THR A 46 -4.27 -6.84 1.23
C THR A 46 -4.61 -5.93 0.05
N HIS A 47 -4.77 -4.64 0.32
CA HIS A 47 -5.05 -3.69 -0.75
C HIS A 47 -3.90 -3.64 -1.74
N LEU A 48 -2.67 -3.60 -1.24
CA LEU A 48 -1.50 -3.53 -2.11
C LEU A 48 -1.43 -4.75 -3.03
N CYS A 49 -1.65 -5.94 -2.48
CA CYS A 49 -1.63 -7.14 -3.30
C CYS A 49 -2.73 -7.10 -4.36
N ALA A 50 -3.92 -6.65 -3.99
CA ALA A 50 -5.02 -6.55 -4.94
C ALA A 50 -4.69 -5.52 -6.03
N ALA A 51 -4.08 -4.41 -5.64
CA ALA A 51 -3.71 -3.36 -6.61
C ALA A 51 -2.69 -3.88 -7.61
N LEU A 52 -1.68 -4.59 -7.13
CA LEU A 52 -0.67 -5.15 -8.03
C LEU A 52 -1.30 -6.14 -9.00
N GLY A 53 -2.25 -6.94 -8.52
CA GLY A 53 -2.96 -7.86 -9.40
C GLY A 53 -3.75 -7.13 -10.47
N ARG A 54 -4.43 -6.04 -10.10
CA ARG A 54 -5.20 -5.26 -11.08
C ARG A 54 -4.28 -4.63 -12.12
N ILE A 55 -3.14 -4.09 -11.67
CA ILE A 55 -2.18 -3.51 -12.61
C ILE A 55 -1.70 -4.55 -13.59
N HIS A 56 -1.40 -5.74 -13.10
CA HIS A 56 -0.91 -6.82 -13.94
C HIS A 56 -1.94 -7.22 -15.01
N ARG A 57 -3.23 -7.16 -14.65
CA ARG A 57 -4.30 -7.52 -15.58
C ARG A 57 -4.81 -6.34 -16.40
N GLY A 58 -4.28 -5.14 -16.15
CA GLY A 58 -4.75 -3.95 -16.84
C GLY A 58 -6.14 -3.51 -16.41
N GLU A 59 -6.54 -3.84 -15.19
CA GLU A 59 -7.86 -3.50 -14.66
C GLU A 59 -7.79 -2.26 -13.79
N PRO A 60 -8.65 -1.27 -14.02
CA PRO A 60 -8.66 -0.08 -13.17
C PRO A 60 -9.37 -0.36 -11.86
N VAL A 61 -9.02 0.42 -10.84
CA VAL A 61 -9.73 0.40 -9.57
C VAL A 61 -10.85 1.45 -9.63
N GLU A 62 -11.93 1.21 -8.88
CA GLU A 62 -12.95 2.24 -8.74
C GLU A 62 -12.38 3.42 -7.98
N PRO A 63 -12.59 4.66 -8.48
CA PRO A 63 -12.03 5.82 -7.79
C PRO A 63 -12.56 5.94 -6.36
N LEU A 64 -11.69 6.39 -5.47
CA LEU A 64 -12.09 6.69 -4.11
C LEU A 64 -13.01 7.90 -4.11
N ASP A 65 -14.07 7.83 -3.31
CA ASP A 65 -15.00 8.95 -3.16
C ASP A 65 -14.24 10.20 -2.75
N GLU A 66 -14.51 11.32 -3.45
CA GLU A 66 -13.79 12.55 -3.18
C GLU A 66 -13.99 13.05 -1.76
N GLU A 67 -15.20 12.88 -1.23
CA GLU A 67 -15.47 13.31 0.13
C GLU A 67 -14.66 12.49 1.14
N VAL A 68 -14.56 11.19 0.90
CA VAL A 68 -13.78 10.32 1.78
C VAL A 68 -12.31 10.72 1.73
N TYR A 69 -11.79 10.98 0.54
CA TYR A 69 -10.40 11.37 0.42
C TYR A 69 -10.14 12.72 1.07
N GLU A 70 -11.09 13.64 0.92
CA GLU A 70 -10.95 14.95 1.53
C GLU A 70 -10.91 14.86 3.05
N GLU A 71 -11.77 14.01 3.62
CA GLU A 71 -11.74 13.78 5.06
C GLU A 71 -10.41 13.18 5.48
N THR A 72 -9.91 12.25 4.70
CA THR A 72 -8.62 11.63 4.98
C THR A 72 -7.51 12.68 4.96
N SER A 73 -7.59 13.64 4.05
CA SER A 73 -6.54 14.64 3.91
C SER A 73 -6.45 15.57 5.11
N GLN A 74 -7.46 15.55 5.99
CA GLN A 74 -7.45 16.36 7.19
C GLN A 74 -6.91 15.62 8.41
N GLU A 75 -6.61 14.34 8.26
CA GLU A 75 -6.04 13.57 9.36
C GLU A 75 -4.61 14.00 9.65
N PRO A 76 -4.21 13.98 10.93
CA PRO A 76 -2.85 14.39 11.29
C PRO A 76 -1.75 13.57 10.59
N THR A 77 -2.03 12.32 10.28
CA THR A 77 -1.04 11.46 9.62
C THR A 77 -1.01 11.61 8.11
N PHE A 78 -1.93 12.40 7.53
CA PHE A 78 -2.03 12.48 6.09
C PHE A 78 -0.74 12.99 5.41
N PRO A 79 -0.11 14.07 5.90
CA PRO A 79 1.10 14.55 5.21
C PRO A 79 2.19 13.49 5.15
N LYS A 80 2.38 12.75 6.25
CA LYS A 80 3.38 11.70 6.26
C LYS A 80 2.96 10.53 5.39
N ALA A 81 1.68 10.20 5.40
CA ALA A 81 1.18 9.11 4.55
C ALA A 81 1.35 9.45 3.08
N LEU A 82 1.07 10.69 2.70
CA LEU A 82 1.24 11.12 1.33
C LEU A 82 2.70 11.08 0.92
N GLU A 83 3.57 11.53 1.80
CA GLU A 83 5.01 11.49 1.56
C GLU A 83 5.46 10.05 1.32
N ALA A 84 4.98 9.13 2.16
CA ALA A 84 5.34 7.73 2.02
C ALA A 84 4.86 7.17 0.69
N THR A 85 3.61 7.48 0.31
CA THR A 85 3.07 7.02 -0.97
C THR A 85 3.92 7.53 -2.13
N GLN A 86 4.29 8.79 -2.11
CA GLN A 86 5.07 9.37 -3.19
C GLN A 86 6.45 8.72 -3.27
N ALA A 87 7.06 8.43 -2.13
CA ALA A 87 8.36 7.76 -2.12
C ALA A 87 8.23 6.34 -2.65
N LEU A 88 7.17 5.63 -2.26
CA LEU A 88 6.95 4.28 -2.74
C LEU A 88 6.75 4.25 -4.25
N VAL A 89 5.99 5.19 -4.79
CA VAL A 89 5.77 5.27 -6.23
C VAL A 89 7.08 5.52 -6.94
N ARG A 90 7.89 6.40 -6.38
CA ARG A 90 9.16 6.75 -7.02
C ARG A 90 10.15 5.61 -6.98
N GLU A 91 10.19 4.85 -5.89
CA GLU A 91 11.26 3.89 -5.66
C GLU A 91 10.86 2.43 -5.91
N ILE A 92 9.60 2.08 -5.71
CA ILE A 92 9.20 0.67 -5.73
C ILE A 92 8.03 0.41 -6.66
N LEU A 93 7.05 1.33 -6.70
CA LEU A 93 5.79 1.10 -7.39
C LEU A 93 5.54 2.15 -8.48
N PRO A 94 6.42 2.21 -9.49
CA PRO A 94 6.33 3.28 -10.50
C PRO A 94 5.07 3.20 -11.36
N ASP A 95 4.43 2.04 -11.42
CA ASP A 95 3.25 1.86 -12.28
C ASP A 95 1.94 2.03 -11.53
N LEU A 96 1.98 2.49 -10.28
CA LEU A 96 0.78 2.60 -9.46
C LEU A 96 -0.07 3.78 -9.93
N PRO A 97 -1.31 3.53 -10.42
CA PRO A 97 -2.17 4.62 -10.88
C PRO A 97 -2.58 5.54 -9.74
N GLU A 98 -2.99 6.75 -10.12
CA GLU A 98 -3.32 7.77 -9.14
C GLU A 98 -4.43 7.34 -8.19
N ASP A 99 -5.46 6.67 -8.71
CA ASP A 99 -6.55 6.21 -7.85
C ASP A 99 -6.08 5.17 -6.85
N GLU A 100 -5.17 4.29 -7.26
CA GLU A 100 -4.60 3.33 -6.33
C GLU A 100 -3.72 4.02 -5.30
N GLN A 101 -3.04 5.08 -5.70
CA GLN A 101 -2.21 5.85 -4.77
C GLN A 101 -3.05 6.48 -3.66
N LYS A 102 -4.24 6.95 -4.00
CA LYS A 102 -5.13 7.54 -3.00
C LYS A 102 -5.56 6.51 -1.97
N PHE A 103 -5.93 5.33 -2.43
CA PHE A 103 -6.27 4.25 -1.50
C PHE A 103 -5.09 3.87 -0.64
N LEU A 104 -3.91 3.79 -1.23
CA LEU A 104 -2.71 3.42 -0.47
C LEU A 104 -2.41 4.47 0.60
N THR A 105 -2.52 5.75 0.24
CA THR A 105 -2.29 6.82 1.20
C THR A 105 -3.24 6.71 2.38
N MET A 106 -4.51 6.41 2.11
CA MET A 106 -5.49 6.24 3.17
C MET A 106 -5.08 5.09 4.10
N HIS A 107 -4.69 3.97 3.53
CA HIS A 107 -4.29 2.82 4.34
C HIS A 107 -3.02 3.10 5.15
N ILE A 108 -2.06 3.78 4.55
CA ILE A 108 -0.84 4.14 5.27
C ILE A 108 -1.17 5.06 6.44
N GLY A 109 -2.08 6.00 6.23
CA GLY A 109 -2.49 6.89 7.29
C GLY A 109 -3.03 6.15 8.50
N VAL A 110 -3.83 5.11 8.26
CA VAL A 110 -4.35 4.29 9.35
C VAL A 110 -3.23 3.57 10.09
N VAL A 111 -2.30 3.01 9.34
CA VAL A 111 -1.17 2.31 9.95
C VAL A 111 -0.34 3.26 10.82
N LEU A 112 -0.06 4.46 10.30
CA LEU A 112 0.71 5.44 11.04
C LEU A 112 -0.02 5.91 12.30
N ALA A 113 -1.34 6.02 12.22
CA ALA A 113 -2.13 6.45 13.36
C ALA A 113 -2.11 5.42 14.48
N GLN A 114 -1.89 4.16 14.17
CA GLN A 114 -1.84 3.10 15.16
C GLN A 114 -0.46 2.87 15.74
N SER A 115 0.52 3.58 15.24
CA SER A 115 1.92 3.37 15.66
C SER A 115 2.31 4.19 16.86
#